data_40a704b3bc8d10bade8bdee8757a5ee0
#
_entry.id   40a704b3bc8d10bade8bdee8757a5ee0
#
_cell.length_a   1.000
_cell.length_b   1.000
_cell.length_c   1.000
_cell.angle_alpha   90.00
_cell.angle_beta   90.00
_cell.angle_gamma   90.00
#
_symmetry.space_group_name_H-M   'P 1'
#
loop_
_entity.id
_entity.type
_entity.pdbx_description
1 polymer ?
#
loop_
_entity_poly.entity_id
_entity_poly.type
_entity_poly.pdbx_seq_one_letter_code
_entity_poly.pdbx_strand_id
1 'polypeptide(L)'
;MSKRNDRDRMRDRWRHMKTRCYDENYHSFHRYGGRGIKVCDRWLNSFQLFIDDMGYPPFEKAQIDRINNDGDYEPSNCQWVTAKENANNRKTYSNKTGYTGVSYKKKIDKYCSQFYVNRKAIHVGSFDDPITAYQKRVEAIKNYNKENNTNIKYIELEDLWYSLVLWEIHKVSKKKETI
;
A
#
# COMPACT_ATOMS: atom_id res chain seq x y z
N MET A 1 -25.82 9.04 25.67
CA MET A 1 -25.34 8.99 24.27
C MET A 1 -25.63 7.59 23.73
N SER A 2 -26.53 7.47 22.76
CA SER A 2 -26.87 6.17 22.13
C SER A 2 -25.61 5.62 21.39
N LYS A 3 -25.25 4.36 21.67
CA LYS A 3 -24.17 3.68 20.92
C LYS A 3 -24.58 3.61 19.45
N ARG A 4 -23.77 4.17 18.54
CA ARG A 4 -23.95 4.00 17.08
C ARG A 4 -24.04 2.53 16.76
N ASN A 5 -25.08 2.14 16.01
CA ASN A 5 -25.25 0.76 15.59
C ASN A 5 -24.24 0.37 14.48
N ASP A 6 -24.06 -0.91 14.24
CA ASP A 6 -23.06 -1.39 13.27
C ASP A 6 -23.43 -1.02 11.83
N ARG A 7 -24.72 -0.89 11.52
CA ARG A 7 -25.19 -0.44 10.20
C ARG A 7 -24.80 1.02 9.91
N ASP A 8 -24.87 1.90 10.92
CA ASP A 8 -24.44 3.30 10.78
C ASP A 8 -22.92 3.39 10.57
N ARG A 9 -22.15 2.60 11.29
CA ARG A 9 -20.70 2.51 11.10
C ARG A 9 -20.33 2.02 9.69
N MET A 10 -21.10 1.05 9.15
CA MET A 10 -20.92 0.58 7.78
C MET A 10 -21.26 1.65 6.76
N ARG A 11 -22.32 2.43 7.01
CA ARG A 11 -22.71 3.56 6.14
C ARG A 11 -21.65 4.64 6.11
N ASP A 12 -21.02 4.93 7.24
CA ASP A 12 -19.90 5.88 7.29
C ASP A 12 -18.71 5.37 6.49
N ARG A 13 -18.34 4.08 6.59
CA ARG A 13 -17.26 3.47 5.78
C ARG A 13 -17.55 3.55 4.28
N TRP A 14 -18.77 3.23 3.88
CA TRP A 14 -19.21 3.32 2.49
C TRP A 14 -19.15 4.76 1.96
N ARG A 15 -19.59 5.74 2.75
CA ARG A 15 -19.48 7.16 2.38
C ARG A 15 -18.03 7.60 2.26
N HIS A 16 -17.18 7.27 3.23
CA HIS A 16 -15.78 7.62 3.20
C HIS A 16 -15.02 7.00 2.01
N MET A 17 -15.37 5.78 1.62
CA MET A 17 -14.83 5.16 0.41
C MET A 17 -15.16 6.00 -0.83
N LYS A 18 -16.40 6.43 -0.98
CA LYS A 18 -16.84 7.31 -2.09
C LYS A 18 -16.18 8.68 -2.03
N THR A 19 -16.11 9.31 -0.86
CA THR A 19 -15.44 10.59 -0.66
C THR A 19 -13.98 10.53 -1.14
N ARG A 20 -13.23 9.47 -0.80
CA ARG A 20 -11.84 9.29 -1.25
C ARG A 20 -11.71 9.23 -2.78
N CYS A 21 -12.69 8.68 -3.47
CA CYS A 21 -12.62 8.45 -4.91
C CYS A 21 -13.20 9.60 -5.75
N TYR A 22 -14.12 10.38 -5.20
CA TYR A 22 -14.91 11.33 -6.01
C TYR A 22 -14.95 12.75 -5.48
N ASP A 23 -14.51 13.02 -4.26
CA ASP A 23 -14.45 14.39 -3.71
C ASP A 23 -13.03 14.96 -3.90
N GLU A 24 -12.87 15.84 -4.90
CA GLU A 24 -11.58 16.47 -5.24
C GLU A 24 -11.03 17.35 -4.09
N ASN A 25 -11.91 17.85 -3.21
CA ASN A 25 -11.51 18.64 -2.06
C ASN A 25 -11.05 17.78 -0.86
N TYR A 26 -11.25 16.46 -0.93
CA TYR A 26 -10.79 15.58 0.13
C TYR A 26 -9.26 15.54 0.21
N HIS A 27 -8.71 15.84 1.39
CA HIS A 27 -7.25 15.99 1.59
C HIS A 27 -6.39 14.83 1.05
N SER A 28 -6.95 13.64 0.94
CA SER A 28 -6.25 12.46 0.43
C SER A 28 -6.72 12.03 -0.99
N PHE A 29 -7.53 12.85 -1.68
CA PHE A 29 -8.03 12.54 -3.03
C PHE A 29 -6.90 12.12 -3.98
N HIS A 30 -5.76 12.81 -3.94
CA HIS A 30 -4.57 12.51 -4.76
C HIS A 30 -4.03 11.07 -4.59
N ARG A 31 -4.42 10.36 -3.53
CA ARG A 31 -4.05 8.95 -3.25
C ARG A 31 -5.07 7.94 -3.76
N TYR A 32 -6.26 8.40 -4.15
CA TYR A 32 -7.40 7.57 -4.57
C TYR A 32 -7.98 8.03 -5.91
N GLY A 33 -9.01 8.87 -5.93
CA GLY A 33 -9.62 9.39 -7.16
C GLY A 33 -8.63 10.08 -8.08
N GLY A 34 -7.69 10.87 -7.54
CA GLY A 34 -6.62 11.51 -8.31
C GLY A 34 -5.64 10.53 -8.97
N ARG A 35 -5.66 9.24 -8.61
CA ARG A 35 -4.95 8.14 -9.27
C ARG A 35 -5.83 7.32 -10.21
N GLY A 36 -7.09 7.70 -10.37
CA GLY A 36 -8.07 6.98 -11.17
C GLY A 36 -8.73 5.81 -10.46
N ILE A 37 -8.56 5.66 -9.13
CA ILE A 37 -9.22 4.62 -8.34
C ILE A 37 -10.69 4.97 -8.18
N LYS A 38 -11.55 4.00 -8.43
CA LYS A 38 -13.00 4.11 -8.42
C LYS A 38 -13.64 3.16 -7.40
N VAL A 39 -14.92 3.33 -7.21
CA VAL A 39 -15.78 2.34 -6.55
C VAL A 39 -16.59 1.67 -7.65
N CYS A 40 -16.68 0.34 -7.65
CA CYS A 40 -17.47 -0.39 -8.64
C CYS A 40 -18.94 0.08 -8.62
N ASP A 41 -19.61 0.04 -9.77
CA ASP A 41 -20.98 0.53 -9.93
C ASP A 41 -21.95 -0.14 -8.95
N ARG A 42 -21.73 -1.42 -8.67
CA ARG A 42 -22.51 -2.20 -7.72
C ARG A 42 -22.54 -1.55 -6.32
N TRP A 43 -21.39 -1.11 -5.84
CA TRP A 43 -21.27 -0.46 -4.52
C TRP A 43 -21.51 1.05 -4.58
N LEU A 44 -21.22 1.68 -5.71
CA LEU A 44 -21.45 3.12 -5.88
C LEU A 44 -22.93 3.46 -5.71
N ASN A 45 -23.80 2.62 -6.28
CA ASN A 45 -25.23 2.84 -6.36
C ASN A 45 -26.04 2.19 -5.23
N SER A 46 -25.47 1.22 -4.51
CA SER A 46 -26.20 0.49 -3.47
C SER A 46 -25.37 0.21 -2.23
N PHE A 47 -25.77 0.85 -1.13
CA PHE A 47 -25.22 0.55 0.20
C PHE A 47 -25.55 -0.88 0.66
N GLN A 48 -26.74 -1.40 0.26
CA GLN A 48 -27.10 -2.76 0.63
C GLN A 48 -26.19 -3.78 -0.03
N LEU A 49 -25.92 -3.65 -1.34
CA LEU A 49 -25.00 -4.53 -2.05
C LEU A 49 -23.57 -4.47 -1.51
N PHE A 50 -23.14 -3.30 -1.03
CA PHE A 50 -21.87 -3.18 -0.33
C PHE A 50 -21.82 -4.01 0.97
N ILE A 51 -22.93 -4.02 1.75
CA ILE A 51 -23.03 -4.85 2.96
C ILE A 51 -23.10 -6.34 2.61
N ASP A 52 -23.87 -6.69 1.58
CA ASP A 52 -24.09 -8.09 1.18
C ASP A 52 -22.75 -8.73 0.75
N ASP A 53 -21.91 -7.98 0.05
CA ASP A 53 -20.63 -8.48 -0.44
C ASP A 53 -19.52 -8.46 0.66
N MET A 54 -19.45 -7.40 1.47
CA MET A 54 -18.40 -7.24 2.47
C MET A 54 -18.71 -7.86 3.82
N GLY A 55 -19.98 -8.08 4.12
CA GLY A 55 -20.44 -8.42 5.46
C GLY A 55 -20.17 -7.31 6.48
N TYR A 56 -20.51 -7.58 7.74
CA TYR A 56 -20.11 -6.71 8.86
C TYR A 56 -18.66 -6.99 9.27
N PRO A 57 -17.98 -6.01 9.91
CA PRO A 57 -16.62 -6.22 10.41
C PRO A 57 -16.52 -7.46 11.28
N PRO A 58 -15.66 -8.43 10.98
CA PRO A 58 -15.56 -9.70 11.73
C PRO A 58 -14.91 -9.54 13.11
N PHE A 59 -14.29 -8.39 13.38
CA PHE A 59 -13.67 -8.06 14.67
C PHE A 59 -13.68 -6.55 14.92
N GLU A 60 -13.48 -6.17 16.19
CA GLU A 60 -13.46 -4.76 16.60
C GLU A 60 -12.34 -3.98 15.89
N LYS A 61 -12.65 -2.75 15.44
CA LYS A 61 -11.72 -1.85 14.72
C LYS A 61 -11.19 -2.39 13.38
N ALA A 62 -11.85 -3.39 12.79
CA ALA A 62 -11.54 -3.84 11.44
C ALA A 62 -11.65 -2.68 10.44
N GLN A 63 -10.74 -2.64 9.49
CA GLN A 63 -10.65 -1.64 8.44
C GLN A 63 -10.85 -2.29 7.07
N ILE A 64 -11.45 -1.56 6.14
CA ILE A 64 -11.52 -1.99 4.74
C ILE A 64 -10.18 -1.66 4.10
N ASP A 65 -9.57 -2.64 3.51
CA ASP A 65 -8.33 -2.53 2.75
C ASP A 65 -8.50 -3.12 1.35
N ARG A 66 -7.80 -2.55 0.37
CA ARG A 66 -7.74 -3.09 -0.98
C ARG A 66 -6.53 -4.01 -1.10
N ILE A 67 -6.75 -5.25 -1.51
CA ILE A 67 -5.70 -6.26 -1.71
C ILE A 67 -4.66 -5.70 -2.68
N ASN A 68 -5.10 -5.21 -3.83
CA ASN A 68 -4.29 -4.43 -4.76
C ASN A 68 -4.57 -2.93 -4.56
N ASN A 69 -3.59 -2.20 -4.05
CA ASN A 69 -3.70 -0.75 -3.80
C ASN A 69 -3.85 0.11 -5.07
N ASP A 70 -3.59 -0.44 -6.24
CA ASP A 70 -3.77 0.25 -7.53
C ASP A 70 -5.11 -0.11 -8.19
N GLY A 71 -5.83 -1.12 -7.67
CA GLY A 71 -7.15 -1.52 -8.12
C GLY A 71 -8.28 -0.72 -7.45
N ASP A 72 -9.47 -0.91 -7.98
CA ASP A 72 -10.70 -0.25 -7.54
C ASP A 72 -11.25 -0.86 -6.25
N TYR A 73 -12.22 -0.18 -5.64
CA TYR A 73 -13.03 -0.74 -4.57
C TYR A 73 -14.11 -1.63 -5.17
N GLU A 74 -13.91 -2.93 -5.05
CA GLU A 74 -14.83 -3.97 -5.55
C GLU A 74 -14.75 -5.23 -4.68
N PRO A 75 -15.72 -6.16 -4.75
CA PRO A 75 -15.75 -7.34 -3.90
C PRO A 75 -14.50 -8.21 -4.01
N SER A 76 -13.95 -8.36 -5.21
CA SER A 76 -12.74 -9.16 -5.48
C SER A 76 -11.45 -8.53 -4.95
N ASN A 77 -11.44 -7.22 -4.70
CA ASN A 77 -10.27 -6.45 -4.32
C ASN A 77 -10.32 -5.88 -2.90
N CYS A 78 -11.40 -6.11 -2.14
CA CYS A 78 -11.57 -5.57 -0.80
C CYS A 78 -11.64 -6.66 0.26
N GLN A 79 -11.06 -6.37 1.42
CA GLN A 79 -11.03 -7.27 2.57
C GLN A 79 -11.09 -6.52 3.89
N TRP A 80 -11.45 -7.25 4.96
CA TRP A 80 -11.35 -6.75 6.32
C TRP A 80 -9.96 -7.06 6.89
N VAL A 81 -9.29 -6.04 7.44
CA VAL A 81 -7.96 -6.16 8.02
C VAL A 81 -7.86 -5.42 9.34
N THR A 82 -6.88 -5.80 10.16
CA THR A 82 -6.48 -5.02 11.32
C THR A 82 -5.77 -3.72 10.90
N ALA A 83 -5.70 -2.74 11.79
CA ALA A 83 -4.93 -1.52 11.54
C ALA A 83 -3.44 -1.79 11.23
N LYS A 84 -2.87 -2.85 11.84
CA LYS A 84 -1.48 -3.27 11.61
C LYS A 84 -1.30 -3.84 10.20
N GLU A 85 -2.19 -4.71 9.76
CA GLU A 85 -2.17 -5.27 8.39
C GLU A 85 -2.36 -4.19 7.35
N ASN A 86 -3.36 -3.30 7.53
CA ASN A 86 -3.58 -2.17 6.64
C ASN A 86 -2.38 -1.21 6.56
N ALA A 87 -1.70 -0.97 7.69
CA ALA A 87 -0.48 -0.17 7.70
C ALA A 87 0.67 -0.86 6.92
N ASN A 88 0.75 -2.20 6.99
CA ASN A 88 1.76 -2.98 6.26
C ASN A 88 1.46 -3.08 4.76
N ASN A 89 0.18 -3.09 4.38
CA ASN A 89 -0.25 -3.12 2.97
C ASN A 89 -0.12 -1.75 2.28
N ARG A 90 0.11 -0.68 3.04
CA ARG A 90 0.44 0.60 2.42
C ARG A 90 1.70 0.40 1.59
N LYS A 91 1.58 0.51 0.26
CA LYS A 91 2.76 0.70 -0.58
C LYS A 91 3.57 1.81 0.06
N THR A 92 4.79 1.50 0.49
CA THR A 92 5.76 2.50 0.87
C THR A 92 5.99 3.29 -0.41
N TYR A 93 5.21 4.37 -0.60
CA TYR A 93 5.35 5.24 -1.75
C TYR A 93 6.81 5.67 -1.77
N SER A 94 7.45 5.24 -2.83
CA SER A 94 8.79 5.51 -3.23
C SER A 94 9.41 6.67 -2.46
N ASN A 95 10.34 6.35 -1.58
CA ASN A 95 11.43 7.28 -1.42
C ASN A 95 11.93 7.57 -2.84
N LYS A 96 12.53 8.74 -3.06
CA LYS A 96 12.99 9.20 -4.39
C LYS A 96 13.89 8.20 -5.13
N THR A 97 14.30 7.13 -4.48
CA THR A 97 15.15 6.05 -5.03
C THR A 97 14.35 4.91 -5.66
N GLY A 98 13.04 4.78 -5.37
CA GLY A 98 12.22 3.63 -5.78
C GLY A 98 12.44 2.35 -4.96
N TYR A 99 13.44 2.31 -4.08
CA TYR A 99 13.84 1.11 -3.32
C TYR A 99 13.56 1.26 -1.83
N THR A 100 12.70 0.42 -1.26
CA THR A 100 12.35 0.43 0.17
C THR A 100 13.60 0.29 1.04
N GLY A 101 13.75 1.20 2.03
CA GLY A 101 14.87 1.19 2.96
C GLY A 101 16.17 1.74 2.39
N VAL A 102 16.16 2.28 1.17
CA VAL A 102 17.27 3.00 0.54
C VAL A 102 16.94 4.48 0.44
N SER A 103 17.84 5.35 0.85
CA SER A 103 17.70 6.80 0.79
C SER A 103 18.95 7.46 0.27
N TYR A 104 18.81 8.44 -0.64
CA TYR A 104 19.93 9.23 -1.12
C TYR A 104 20.30 10.30 -0.08
N LYS A 105 21.58 10.39 0.26
CA LYS A 105 22.15 11.35 1.20
C LYS A 105 23.04 12.34 0.45
N LYS A 106 22.46 13.48 0.08
CA LYS A 106 23.15 14.54 -0.70
C LYS A 106 24.49 14.97 -0.09
N LYS A 107 24.59 15.00 1.26
CA LYS A 107 25.80 15.46 1.96
C LYS A 107 27.04 14.60 1.66
N ILE A 108 26.86 13.31 1.41
CA ILE A 108 27.94 12.34 1.16
C ILE A 108 27.86 11.75 -0.24
N ASP A 109 26.89 12.21 -1.06
CA ASP A 109 26.65 11.74 -2.43
C ASP A 109 26.53 10.20 -2.53
N LYS A 110 25.79 9.57 -1.58
CA LYS A 110 25.63 8.12 -1.50
C LYS A 110 24.20 7.71 -1.23
N TYR A 111 23.88 6.48 -1.61
CA TYR A 111 22.64 5.78 -1.26
C TYR A 111 22.85 4.98 0.02
N CYS A 112 22.20 5.42 1.10
CA CYS A 112 22.24 4.74 2.39
C CYS A 112 21.15 3.70 2.50
N SER A 113 21.51 2.50 2.93
CA SER A 113 20.62 1.36 3.07
C SER A 113 20.46 0.96 4.53
N GLN A 114 19.23 0.67 4.94
CA GLN A 114 18.88 0.25 6.30
C GLN A 114 17.59 -0.60 6.33
N PHE A 115 17.41 -1.35 7.42
CA PHE A 115 16.14 -2.00 7.77
C PHE A 115 15.87 -1.85 9.26
N TYR A 116 14.67 -2.24 9.71
CA TYR A 116 14.25 -2.04 11.09
C TYR A 116 13.96 -3.37 11.79
N VAL A 117 14.45 -3.48 13.03
CA VAL A 117 14.14 -4.58 13.94
C VAL A 117 13.67 -3.97 15.25
N ASN A 118 12.49 -4.34 15.73
CA ASN A 118 11.92 -3.83 16.99
C ASN A 118 11.99 -2.28 17.09
N ARG A 119 11.67 -1.57 16.00
CA ARG A 119 11.72 -0.11 15.87
C ARG A 119 13.15 0.49 15.89
N LYS A 120 14.19 -0.31 15.94
CA LYS A 120 15.58 0.15 15.83
C LYS A 120 16.07 -0.01 14.41
N ALA A 121 16.69 1.04 13.85
CA ALA A 121 17.30 1.00 12.53
C ALA A 121 18.61 0.20 12.57
N ILE A 122 18.76 -0.74 11.66
CA ILE A 122 20.03 -1.43 11.38
C ILE A 122 20.54 -0.86 10.09
N HIS A 123 21.68 -0.17 10.15
CA HIS A 123 22.37 0.40 9.00
C HIS A 123 23.13 -0.70 8.27
N VAL A 124 22.94 -0.80 6.95
CA VAL A 124 23.62 -1.81 6.11
C VAL A 124 24.89 -1.24 5.48
N GLY A 125 24.79 0.01 4.99
CA GLY A 125 25.93 0.67 4.35
C GLY A 125 25.53 1.86 3.49
N SER A 126 26.54 2.45 2.83
CA SER A 126 26.39 3.53 1.87
C SER A 126 27.04 3.11 0.54
N PHE A 127 26.33 3.31 -0.56
CA PHE A 127 26.64 2.76 -1.88
C PHE A 127 26.54 3.85 -2.95
N ASP A 128 27.15 3.64 -4.10
CA ASP A 128 27.16 4.60 -5.20
C ASP A 128 25.86 4.59 -6.00
N ASP A 129 25.13 3.49 -5.98
CA ASP A 129 23.87 3.35 -6.69
C ASP A 129 22.77 2.72 -5.83
N PRO A 130 21.49 2.99 -6.16
CA PRO A 130 20.36 2.53 -5.35
C PRO A 130 20.09 1.02 -5.49
N ILE A 131 20.48 0.39 -6.59
CA ILE A 131 20.26 -1.03 -6.86
C ILE A 131 21.16 -1.84 -5.95
N THR A 132 22.46 -1.55 -5.95
CA THR A 132 23.45 -2.17 -5.05
C THR A 132 23.06 -1.97 -3.58
N ALA A 133 22.64 -0.75 -3.21
CA ALA A 133 22.15 -0.45 -1.87
C ALA A 133 20.96 -1.35 -1.46
N TYR A 134 20.03 -1.61 -2.38
CA TYR A 134 18.89 -2.47 -2.14
C TYR A 134 19.28 -3.95 -2.08
N GLN A 135 20.12 -4.43 -3.00
CA GLN A 135 20.63 -5.81 -2.98
C GLN A 135 21.31 -6.14 -1.65
N LYS A 136 22.20 -5.25 -1.19
CA LYS A 136 22.89 -5.42 0.11
C LYS A 136 21.93 -5.38 1.29
N ARG A 137 20.84 -4.64 1.20
CA ARG A 137 19.77 -4.67 2.20
C ARG A 137 19.07 -6.04 2.25
N VAL A 138 18.71 -6.58 1.09
CA VAL A 138 18.03 -7.89 1.02
C VAL A 138 18.96 -8.98 1.58
N GLU A 139 20.25 -8.98 1.19
CA GLU A 139 21.26 -9.89 1.71
C GLU A 139 21.39 -9.79 3.24
N ALA A 140 21.48 -8.57 3.77
CA ALA A 140 21.58 -8.33 5.21
C ALA A 140 20.33 -8.81 5.98
N ILE A 141 19.12 -8.64 5.41
CA ILE A 141 17.89 -9.15 6.01
C ILE A 141 17.88 -10.68 6.00
N LYS A 142 18.29 -11.33 4.92
CA LYS A 142 18.39 -12.80 4.83
C LYS A 142 19.32 -13.36 5.91
N ASN A 143 20.49 -12.77 6.05
CA ASN A 143 21.48 -13.17 7.07
C ASN A 143 20.92 -12.96 8.47
N TYR A 144 20.34 -11.80 8.75
CA TYR A 144 19.74 -11.49 10.04
C TYR A 144 18.61 -12.48 10.40
N ASN A 145 17.73 -12.78 9.44
CA ASN A 145 16.65 -13.75 9.64
C ASN A 145 17.19 -15.15 10.00
N LYS A 146 18.24 -15.58 9.29
CA LYS A 146 18.90 -16.88 9.53
C LYS A 146 19.53 -16.95 10.92
N GLU A 147 20.30 -15.92 11.30
CA GLU A 147 21.04 -15.86 12.55
C GLU A 147 20.13 -15.71 13.79
N ASN A 148 19.01 -14.99 13.65
CA ASN A 148 18.12 -14.65 14.77
C ASN A 148 16.81 -15.42 14.76
N ASN A 149 16.60 -16.37 13.84
CA ASN A 149 15.36 -17.10 13.65
C ASN A 149 14.15 -16.17 13.54
N THR A 150 14.29 -15.10 12.71
CA THR A 150 13.25 -14.10 12.48
C THR A 150 12.71 -14.19 11.05
N ASN A 151 11.60 -13.50 10.78
CA ASN A 151 10.99 -13.46 9.45
C ASN A 151 10.68 -12.01 9.05
N ILE A 152 11.73 -11.19 8.91
CA ILE A 152 11.61 -9.84 8.39
C ILE A 152 11.36 -9.95 6.89
N LYS A 153 10.23 -9.39 6.43
CA LYS A 153 9.83 -9.44 5.03
C LYS A 153 10.71 -8.53 4.16
N TYR A 154 11.03 -8.99 2.97
CA TYR A 154 11.70 -8.24 1.91
C TYR A 154 11.11 -8.67 0.56
N ILE A 155 11.40 -7.93 -0.48
CA ILE A 155 11.02 -8.27 -1.86
C ILE A 155 12.32 -8.55 -2.61
N GLU A 156 12.39 -9.64 -3.34
CA GLU A 156 13.56 -9.91 -4.19
C GLU A 156 13.65 -8.86 -5.30
N LEU A 157 14.86 -8.60 -5.78
CA LEU A 157 15.06 -7.59 -6.82
C LEU A 157 14.34 -7.96 -8.12
N GLU A 158 14.30 -9.23 -8.45
CA GLU A 158 13.63 -9.79 -9.64
C GLU A 158 12.13 -9.53 -9.59
N ASP A 159 11.49 -9.74 -8.43
CA ASP A 159 10.05 -9.48 -8.24
C ASP A 159 9.76 -7.97 -8.30
N LEU A 160 10.70 -7.14 -7.85
CA LEU A 160 10.59 -5.69 -7.93
C LEU A 160 10.65 -5.21 -9.39
N TRP A 161 11.53 -5.76 -10.20
CA TRP A 161 11.63 -5.47 -11.63
C TRP A 161 10.34 -5.87 -12.37
N TYR A 162 9.82 -7.06 -12.09
CA TYR A 162 8.57 -7.53 -12.68
C TYR A 162 7.41 -6.59 -12.36
N SER A 163 7.30 -6.12 -11.12
CA SER A 163 6.26 -5.17 -10.71
C SER A 163 6.42 -3.79 -11.36
N LEU A 164 7.65 -3.32 -11.59
CA LEU A 164 7.95 -2.05 -12.27
C LEU A 164 7.64 -2.14 -13.77
N VAL A 165 7.99 -3.24 -14.43
CA VAL A 165 7.67 -3.47 -15.85
C VAL A 165 6.16 -3.53 -16.07
N LEU A 166 5.42 -4.24 -15.24
CA LEU A 166 3.95 -4.27 -15.30
C LEU A 166 3.34 -2.90 -15.08
N TRP A 167 3.89 -2.09 -14.18
CA TRP A 167 3.42 -0.72 -13.93
C TRP A 167 3.65 0.20 -15.15
N GLU A 168 4.81 0.12 -15.81
CA GLU A 168 5.10 0.89 -17.03
C GLU A 168 4.18 0.46 -18.20
N ILE A 169 3.96 -0.84 -18.39
CA ILE A 169 3.03 -1.36 -19.41
C ILE A 169 1.62 -0.83 -19.17
N HIS A 170 1.16 -0.85 -17.92
CA HIS A 170 -0.19 -0.37 -17.56
C HIS A 170 -0.33 1.15 -17.77
N LYS A 171 0.72 1.92 -17.52
CA LYS A 171 0.77 3.37 -17.74
C LYS A 171 0.71 3.73 -19.23
N VAL A 172 1.33 2.92 -20.09
CA VAL A 172 1.31 3.10 -21.54
C VAL A 172 -0.05 2.73 -22.14
N SER A 173 -0.70 1.66 -21.66
CA SER A 173 -2.04 1.27 -22.13
C SER A 173 -3.11 2.31 -21.77
N LYS A 174 -3.07 2.87 -20.54
CA LYS A 174 -4.01 3.95 -20.17
C LYS A 174 -3.83 5.24 -20.96
N LYS A 175 -2.64 5.56 -21.47
CA LYS A 175 -2.43 6.71 -22.35
C LYS A 175 -3.02 6.53 -23.75
N LYS A 176 -3.20 5.28 -24.21
CA LYS A 176 -3.79 4.98 -25.52
C LYS A 176 -5.32 5.00 -25.51
N GLU A 177 -5.97 4.88 -24.36
CA GLU A 177 -7.43 4.95 -24.22
C GLU A 177 -7.97 6.39 -24.05
N THR A 178 -7.07 7.39 -24.01
CA THR A 178 -7.44 8.82 -23.80
C THR A 178 -7.20 9.67 -25.08
N ILE A 179 -7.01 9.04 -26.24
CA ILE A 179 -6.98 9.63 -27.57
C ILE A 179 -8.12 9.05 -28.39
#